data_e90110ea60af7582a202d03a62c5d4e3
#
_entry.id   e90110ea60af7582a202d03a62c5d4e3
#
_cell.length_a   1.000
_cell.length_b   1.000
_cell.length_c   1.000
_cell.angle_alpha   90.00
_cell.angle_beta   90.00
_cell.angle_gamma   90.00
#
_symmetry.space_group_name_H-M   'P 1'
#
loop_
_entity.id
_entity.type
_entity.pdbx_description
1 polymer ?
#
loop_
_entity_poly.entity_id
_entity_poly.type
_entity_poly.pdbx_seq_one_letter_code
_entity_poly.pdbx_strand_id
1 'polypeptide(L)'
;MRKKTTRYSLKIFLSLTLFLAVVVVMAMVTVRTRARPQWQQKVDDWVLEEAGAADEVEFLVVLKDQADLGRISDRLSKAEKGAAVYNSLTDVALRSQASLIPDLKAAGADYRPFWISNMIWVRGDRTLVESLAGRPDVAHIAANPVVKLDLLPEQATAYSSAQDSAVEWNIALVQAPNVWAEGIDGSGVVIGGQDTGYDWQHPALMNQYRGWDGQSASHTYNWYDAIHEDNPNTPPGNPCGFDSPQPCDDQGHGTHTMGTMVGQDGAENQIGMAPGAQWIACRNMEQGWGTPATYAECYQWFVAPYPQDGDPFSDGDPTKAPHVINNSWSCPAGEGCVDPEVL
;
A
#
# COMPACT_ATOMS: atom_id res chain seq x y z
N MET A 1 -44.51 72.17 18.08
CA MET A 1 -44.23 70.98 18.89
C MET A 1 -44.50 69.70 18.11
N ARG A 2 -43.80 69.41 16.97
CA ARG A 2 -44.07 68.22 16.15
C ARG A 2 -42.82 67.52 15.59
N LYS A 3 -41.64 67.74 16.15
CA LYS A 3 -40.35 67.16 15.62
C LYS A 3 -39.63 66.24 16.63
N LYS A 4 -40.12 66.02 17.86
CA LYS A 4 -39.41 65.15 18.82
C LYS A 4 -39.93 63.73 18.88
N THR A 5 -41.16 63.46 18.48
CA THR A 5 -41.77 62.11 18.56
C THR A 5 -41.22 61.14 17.46
N THR A 6 -40.89 61.62 16.28
CA THR A 6 -40.41 60.81 15.15
C THR A 6 -38.98 60.26 15.37
N ARG A 7 -38.14 60.95 16.14
CA ARG A 7 -36.75 60.49 16.42
C ARG A 7 -36.69 59.39 17.48
N TYR A 8 -37.65 59.30 18.39
CA TYR A 8 -37.71 58.22 19.40
C TYR A 8 -38.21 56.91 18.80
N SER A 9 -39.22 56.96 17.93
CA SER A 9 -39.73 55.75 17.23
C SER A 9 -38.67 55.13 16.33
N LEU A 10 -37.85 55.93 15.62
CA LEU A 10 -36.80 55.42 14.73
C LEU A 10 -35.64 54.73 15.53
N LYS A 11 -35.28 55.32 16.69
CA LYS A 11 -34.25 54.74 17.55
C LYS A 11 -34.71 53.41 18.22
N ILE A 12 -35.95 53.31 18.62
CA ILE A 12 -36.52 52.06 19.17
C ILE A 12 -36.62 51.00 18.08
N PHE A 13 -37.02 51.35 16.85
CA PHE A 13 -37.07 50.43 15.73
C PHE A 13 -35.67 49.92 15.32
N LEU A 14 -34.65 50.80 15.29
CA LEU A 14 -33.28 50.40 15.00
C LEU A 14 -32.65 49.51 16.08
N SER A 15 -32.97 49.78 17.37
CA SER A 15 -32.52 48.94 18.48
C SER A 15 -33.19 47.59 18.47
N LEU A 16 -34.47 47.48 18.13
CA LEU A 16 -35.20 46.22 18.07
C LEU A 16 -34.73 45.33 16.91
N THR A 17 -34.46 45.94 15.73
CA THR A 17 -33.90 45.22 14.57
C THR A 17 -32.47 44.75 14.81
N LEU A 18 -31.64 45.55 15.52
CA LEU A 18 -30.26 45.15 15.85
C LEU A 18 -30.27 44.03 16.89
N PHE A 19 -31.17 44.08 17.87
CA PHE A 19 -31.31 43.02 18.88
C PHE A 19 -31.81 41.70 18.25
N LEU A 20 -32.79 41.80 17.33
CA LEU A 20 -33.28 40.60 16.59
C LEU A 20 -32.22 40.03 15.68
N ALA A 21 -31.40 40.84 15.01
CA ALA A 21 -30.29 40.39 14.21
C ALA A 21 -29.19 39.70 15.06
N VAL A 22 -28.88 40.22 16.23
CA VAL A 22 -27.92 39.62 17.17
C VAL A 22 -28.47 38.28 17.73
N VAL A 23 -29.74 38.18 18.03
CA VAL A 23 -30.38 36.94 18.49
C VAL A 23 -30.42 35.90 17.36
N VAL A 24 -30.69 36.29 16.14
CA VAL A 24 -30.65 35.39 14.96
C VAL A 24 -29.21 34.93 14.67
N VAL A 25 -28.23 35.81 14.77
CA VAL A 25 -26.81 35.44 14.62
C VAL A 25 -26.34 34.53 15.76
N MET A 26 -26.74 34.80 17.01
CA MET A 26 -26.46 33.89 18.12
C MET A 26 -27.20 32.55 17.98
N ALA A 27 -28.41 32.51 17.44
CA ALA A 27 -29.12 31.27 17.14
C ALA A 27 -28.49 30.48 15.98
N MET A 28 -27.88 31.16 15.00
CA MET A 28 -27.11 30.50 13.92
C MET A 28 -25.74 30.04 14.38
N VAL A 29 -25.11 30.68 15.37
CA VAL A 29 -23.81 30.27 15.94
C VAL A 29 -23.95 29.11 16.94
N THR A 30 -25.16 28.87 17.45
CA THR A 30 -25.49 27.65 18.22
C THR A 30 -25.94 26.49 17.31
N VAL A 31 -25.43 26.34 16.09
CA VAL A 31 -25.29 25.02 15.52
C VAL A 31 -24.31 24.30 16.46
N ARG A 32 -24.86 23.63 17.45
CA ARG A 32 -24.13 22.68 18.26
C ARG A 32 -23.49 21.72 17.26
N THR A 33 -22.21 21.87 17.01
CA THR A 33 -21.40 20.77 16.51
C THR A 33 -21.63 19.66 17.53
N ARG A 34 -22.55 18.74 17.23
CA ARG A 34 -22.68 17.53 18.02
C ARG A 34 -21.29 16.93 18.01
N ALA A 35 -20.66 16.85 19.17
CA ALA A 35 -19.38 16.17 19.28
C ALA A 35 -19.56 14.82 18.60
N ARG A 36 -18.66 14.50 17.65
CA ARG A 36 -18.68 13.19 16.99
C ARG A 36 -18.75 12.10 18.07
N PRO A 37 -19.57 11.06 17.93
CA PRO A 37 -19.52 9.90 18.80
C PRO A 37 -18.08 9.41 18.97
N GLN A 38 -17.74 8.90 20.14
CA GLN A 38 -16.35 8.51 20.45
C GLN A 38 -15.77 7.49 19.45
N TRP A 39 -16.60 6.58 18.96
CA TRP A 39 -16.17 5.59 17.97
C TRP A 39 -15.77 6.23 16.64
N GLN A 40 -16.44 7.29 16.19
CA GLN A 40 -16.10 8.00 14.94
C GLN A 40 -14.75 8.73 15.01
N GLN A 41 -14.20 8.94 16.18
CA GLN A 41 -12.87 9.56 16.33
C GLN A 41 -11.73 8.61 16.00
N LYS A 42 -12.04 7.32 15.88
CA LYS A 42 -11.11 6.27 15.50
C LYS A 42 -11.26 5.84 14.03
N VAL A 43 -12.10 6.50 13.26
CA VAL A 43 -12.42 6.09 11.89
C VAL A 43 -12.09 7.22 10.95
N ASP A 44 -11.39 6.92 9.87
CA ASP A 44 -11.10 7.86 8.81
C ASP A 44 -12.38 8.43 8.21
N ASP A 45 -12.35 9.70 7.84
CA ASP A 45 -13.50 10.39 7.24
C ASP A 45 -13.95 9.70 5.95
N TRP A 46 -13.00 9.21 5.14
CA TRP A 46 -13.26 8.45 3.93
C TRP A 46 -14.12 7.20 4.22
N VAL A 47 -13.76 6.41 5.24
CA VAL A 47 -14.53 5.21 5.63
C VAL A 47 -15.95 5.59 6.08
N LEU A 48 -16.10 6.70 6.81
CA LEU A 48 -17.42 7.17 7.27
C LEU A 48 -18.29 7.63 6.10
N GLU A 49 -17.71 8.23 5.07
CA GLU A 49 -18.38 8.69 3.85
C GLU A 49 -18.81 7.51 3.01
N GLU A 50 -17.89 6.58 2.70
CA GLU A 50 -18.17 5.38 1.90
C GLU A 50 -19.20 4.46 2.58
N ALA A 51 -19.05 4.17 3.87
CA ALA A 51 -20.02 3.38 4.65
C ALA A 51 -21.40 4.06 4.80
N GLY A 52 -21.50 5.34 4.44
CA GLY A 52 -22.77 6.07 4.34
C GLY A 52 -23.38 6.04 2.95
N ALA A 53 -22.61 5.72 1.92
CA ALA A 53 -23.00 5.77 0.51
C ALA A 53 -23.23 4.38 -0.10
N ALA A 54 -22.54 3.34 0.39
CA ALA A 54 -22.60 1.97 -0.10
C ALA A 54 -23.11 1.00 0.98
N ASP A 55 -23.59 -0.17 0.56
CA ASP A 55 -24.03 -1.24 1.47
C ASP A 55 -22.84 -1.86 2.22
N GLU A 56 -21.67 -1.94 1.59
CA GLU A 56 -20.42 -2.44 2.17
C GLU A 56 -19.25 -1.54 1.76
N VAL A 57 -18.24 -1.47 2.61
CA VAL A 57 -16.99 -0.74 2.39
C VAL A 57 -15.80 -1.58 2.83
N GLU A 58 -14.67 -1.41 2.18
CA GLU A 58 -13.39 -2.00 2.58
C GLU A 58 -12.62 -1.04 3.47
N PHE A 59 -12.03 -1.57 4.53
CA PHE A 59 -11.26 -0.79 5.48
C PHE A 59 -10.21 -1.64 6.20
N LEU A 60 -9.27 -0.97 6.86
CA LEU A 60 -8.21 -1.61 7.64
C LEU A 60 -8.45 -1.36 9.13
N VAL A 61 -8.57 -2.42 9.90
CA VAL A 61 -8.70 -2.38 11.36
C VAL A 61 -7.32 -2.50 11.98
N VAL A 62 -6.74 -1.37 12.40
CA VAL A 62 -5.44 -1.31 13.05
C VAL A 62 -5.58 -1.58 14.55
N LEU A 63 -4.85 -2.55 15.08
CA LEU A 63 -4.88 -2.92 16.50
C LEU A 63 -3.95 -2.01 17.30
N LYS A 64 -4.25 -1.84 18.60
CA LYS A 64 -3.42 -1.03 19.51
C LYS A 64 -2.07 -1.67 19.83
N ASP A 65 -2.07 -2.98 19.98
CA ASP A 65 -0.87 -3.71 20.29
C ASP A 65 -0.01 -3.83 19.03
N GLN A 66 1.14 -3.18 19.03
CA GLN A 66 2.13 -3.25 17.95
C GLN A 66 3.43 -3.85 18.49
N ALA A 67 4.19 -4.53 17.64
CA ALA A 67 5.46 -5.12 18.05
C ALA A 67 6.52 -4.04 18.27
N ASP A 68 7.24 -4.12 19.39
CA ASP A 68 8.40 -3.27 19.66
C ASP A 68 9.66 -3.87 19.00
N LEU A 69 9.94 -3.45 17.78
CA LEU A 69 11.11 -3.88 17.02
C LEU A 69 12.42 -3.20 17.47
N GLY A 70 12.33 -2.13 18.27
CA GLY A 70 13.49 -1.39 18.75
C GLY A 70 14.42 -2.20 19.69
N ARG A 71 13.94 -3.35 20.16
CA ARG A 71 14.74 -4.29 20.98
C ARG A 71 15.58 -5.27 20.17
N ILE A 72 15.36 -5.35 18.86
CA ILE A 72 16.10 -6.26 17.98
C ILE A 72 17.49 -5.68 17.74
N SER A 73 18.52 -6.46 18.06
CA SER A 73 19.91 -6.00 17.96
C SER A 73 20.36 -5.78 16.52
N ASP A 74 20.99 -4.64 16.26
CA ASP A 74 21.62 -4.35 14.96
C ASP A 74 22.83 -5.24 14.64
N ARG A 75 23.34 -5.97 15.62
CA ARG A 75 24.51 -6.88 15.48
C ARG A 75 24.13 -8.25 14.91
N LEU A 76 22.84 -8.56 14.82
CA LEU A 76 22.37 -9.81 14.24
C LEU A 76 22.67 -9.83 12.74
N SER A 77 22.94 -11.02 12.19
CA SER A 77 22.94 -11.22 10.73
C SER A 77 21.58 -10.93 10.13
N LYS A 78 21.51 -10.73 8.81
CA LYS A 78 20.24 -10.50 8.09
C LYS A 78 19.20 -11.60 8.41
N ALA A 79 19.62 -12.86 8.38
CA ALA A 79 18.73 -14.00 8.66
C ALA A 79 18.22 -14.01 10.10
N GLU A 80 19.09 -13.79 11.10
CA GLU A 80 18.73 -13.73 12.51
C GLU A 80 17.80 -12.53 12.80
N LYS A 81 18.11 -11.36 12.20
CA LYS A 81 17.27 -10.16 12.33
C LYS A 81 15.89 -10.41 11.70
N GLY A 82 15.84 -10.97 10.48
CA GLY A 82 14.60 -11.31 9.79
C GLY A 82 13.73 -12.26 10.62
N ALA A 83 14.33 -13.33 11.18
CA ALA A 83 13.61 -14.26 12.05
C ALA A 83 13.08 -13.58 13.33
N ALA A 84 13.88 -12.72 13.96
CA ALA A 84 13.46 -11.99 15.15
C ALA A 84 12.30 -11.02 14.85
N VAL A 85 12.35 -10.32 13.71
CA VAL A 85 11.27 -9.43 13.25
C VAL A 85 10.00 -10.23 12.98
N TYR A 86 10.06 -11.28 12.15
CA TYR A 86 8.93 -12.12 11.80
C TYR A 86 8.25 -12.71 13.04
N ASN A 87 9.02 -13.33 13.94
CA ASN A 87 8.48 -13.89 15.18
C ASN A 87 7.83 -12.82 16.07
N SER A 88 8.46 -11.66 16.21
CA SER A 88 7.92 -10.57 17.02
C SER A 88 6.58 -10.05 16.49
N LEU A 89 6.46 -9.86 15.18
CA LEU A 89 5.28 -9.36 14.52
C LEU A 89 4.14 -10.39 14.56
N THR A 90 4.42 -11.64 14.18
CA THR A 90 3.42 -12.71 14.17
C THR A 90 2.92 -13.03 15.57
N ASP A 91 3.79 -13.07 16.59
CA ASP A 91 3.40 -13.30 17.98
C ASP A 91 2.43 -12.22 18.50
N VAL A 92 2.68 -10.94 18.18
CA VAL A 92 1.80 -9.85 18.58
C VAL A 92 0.46 -9.96 17.86
N ALA A 93 0.48 -10.16 16.55
CA ALA A 93 -0.73 -10.26 15.75
C ALA A 93 -1.61 -11.44 16.18
N LEU A 94 -1.04 -12.64 16.33
CA LEU A 94 -1.77 -13.84 16.77
C LEU A 94 -2.47 -13.64 18.12
N ARG A 95 -1.80 -12.98 19.08
CA ARG A 95 -2.41 -12.74 20.39
C ARG A 95 -3.48 -11.67 20.36
N SER A 96 -3.23 -10.55 19.72
CA SER A 96 -4.13 -9.39 19.74
C SER A 96 -5.35 -9.56 18.84
N GLN A 97 -5.21 -10.26 17.71
CA GLN A 97 -6.29 -10.53 16.77
C GLN A 97 -7.21 -11.69 17.21
N ALA A 98 -6.75 -12.53 18.15
CA ALA A 98 -7.46 -13.74 18.57
C ALA A 98 -8.89 -13.49 19.08
N SER A 99 -9.17 -12.33 19.67
CA SER A 99 -10.50 -11.97 20.16
C SER A 99 -11.39 -11.34 19.08
N LEU A 100 -10.79 -10.75 18.04
CA LEU A 100 -11.50 -10.02 17.00
C LEU A 100 -11.95 -10.93 15.85
N ILE A 101 -11.10 -11.88 15.44
CA ILE A 101 -11.40 -12.82 14.35
C ILE A 101 -12.71 -13.60 14.55
N PRO A 102 -13.03 -14.14 15.76
CA PRO A 102 -14.32 -14.78 15.99
C PRO A 102 -15.53 -13.85 15.79
N ASP A 103 -15.39 -12.56 16.15
CA ASP A 103 -16.46 -11.57 15.98
C ASP A 103 -16.70 -11.29 14.49
N LEU A 104 -15.63 -11.17 13.67
CA LEU A 104 -15.73 -11.01 12.22
C LEU A 104 -16.40 -12.23 11.57
N LYS A 105 -16.01 -13.44 11.96
CA LYS A 105 -16.66 -14.70 11.51
C LYS A 105 -18.14 -14.75 11.86
N ALA A 106 -18.49 -14.35 13.08
CA ALA A 106 -19.87 -14.34 13.53
C ALA A 106 -20.72 -13.30 12.79
N ALA A 107 -20.11 -12.18 12.37
CA ALA A 107 -20.73 -11.16 11.55
C ALA A 107 -20.88 -11.59 10.07
N GLY A 108 -20.22 -12.66 9.64
CA GLY A 108 -20.17 -13.10 8.24
C GLY A 108 -19.37 -12.16 7.34
N ALA A 109 -18.46 -11.38 7.91
CA ALA A 109 -17.63 -10.42 7.18
C ALA A 109 -16.50 -11.13 6.44
N ASP A 110 -16.14 -10.63 5.25
CA ASP A 110 -14.89 -10.97 4.60
C ASP A 110 -13.74 -10.27 5.33
N TYR A 111 -12.66 -11.00 5.60
CA TYR A 111 -11.51 -10.43 6.30
C TYR A 111 -10.22 -11.15 5.94
N ARG A 112 -9.10 -10.40 6.03
CA ARG A 112 -7.74 -10.90 5.85
C ARG A 112 -6.84 -10.31 6.93
N PRO A 113 -6.22 -11.16 7.79
CA PRO A 113 -5.36 -10.68 8.85
C PRO A 113 -3.93 -10.43 8.33
N PHE A 114 -3.34 -9.31 8.76
CA PHE A 114 -1.95 -8.96 8.51
C PHE A 114 -1.18 -8.86 9.81
N TRP A 115 0.05 -9.34 9.81
CA TRP A 115 0.94 -9.18 10.95
C TRP A 115 1.95 -8.04 10.77
N ILE A 116 2.19 -7.56 9.53
CA ILE A 116 3.22 -6.55 9.24
C ILE A 116 3.00 -5.23 10.00
N SER A 117 1.77 -4.79 10.13
CA SER A 117 1.35 -3.62 10.92
C SER A 117 0.26 -3.95 11.94
N ASN A 118 0.12 -5.23 12.30
CA ASN A 118 -0.91 -5.77 13.17
C ASN A 118 -2.30 -5.18 12.88
N MET A 119 -2.79 -5.42 11.69
CA MET A 119 -4.08 -4.95 11.20
C MET A 119 -4.86 -6.07 10.52
N ILE A 120 -6.15 -5.82 10.27
CA ILE A 120 -7.02 -6.75 9.55
C ILE A 120 -7.73 -5.96 8.45
N TRP A 121 -7.61 -6.38 7.18
CA TRP A 121 -8.50 -5.94 6.13
C TRP A 121 -9.88 -6.55 6.35
N VAL A 122 -10.92 -5.74 6.23
CA VAL A 122 -12.31 -6.14 6.42
C VAL A 122 -13.18 -5.49 5.35
N ARG A 123 -14.14 -6.27 4.82
CA ARG A 123 -15.27 -5.76 4.04
C ARG A 123 -16.54 -5.91 4.86
N GLY A 124 -17.30 -4.82 5.04
CA GLY A 124 -18.52 -4.85 5.83
C GLY A 124 -19.30 -3.55 5.80
N ASP A 125 -20.48 -3.59 6.44
CA ASP A 125 -21.38 -2.47 6.50
C ASP A 125 -20.99 -1.44 7.58
N ARG A 126 -21.71 -0.33 7.61
CA ARG A 126 -21.54 0.72 8.62
C ARG A 126 -21.71 0.21 10.05
N THR A 127 -22.58 -0.78 10.28
CA THR A 127 -22.83 -1.33 11.63
C THR A 127 -21.59 -2.07 12.13
N LEU A 128 -20.90 -2.79 11.24
CA LEU A 128 -19.66 -3.47 11.55
C LEU A 128 -18.54 -2.46 11.84
N VAL A 129 -18.41 -1.39 11.04
CA VAL A 129 -17.46 -0.29 11.31
C VAL A 129 -17.67 0.31 12.70
N GLU A 130 -18.92 0.62 13.06
CA GLU A 130 -19.26 1.17 14.39
C GLU A 130 -18.92 0.19 15.53
N SER A 131 -19.23 -1.09 15.34
CA SER A 131 -18.94 -2.15 16.31
C SER A 131 -17.44 -2.30 16.55
N LEU A 132 -16.64 -2.36 15.47
CA LEU A 132 -15.18 -2.52 15.53
C LEU A 132 -14.51 -1.28 16.12
N ALA A 133 -14.93 -0.06 15.73
CA ALA A 133 -14.41 1.19 16.29
C ALA A 133 -14.73 1.35 17.79
N GLY A 134 -15.84 0.76 18.25
CA GLY A 134 -16.22 0.72 19.67
C GLY A 134 -15.32 -0.15 20.54
N ARG A 135 -14.56 -1.07 19.96
CA ARG A 135 -13.68 -1.99 20.70
C ARG A 135 -12.51 -1.27 21.36
N PRO A 136 -12.11 -1.70 22.58
CA PRO A 136 -10.98 -1.10 23.29
C PRO A 136 -9.62 -1.49 22.71
N ASP A 137 -9.51 -2.63 22.01
CA ASP A 137 -8.30 -3.17 21.40
C ASP A 137 -8.03 -2.61 19.98
N VAL A 138 -9.02 -1.97 19.35
CA VAL A 138 -8.86 -1.26 18.07
C VAL A 138 -8.31 0.14 18.33
N ALA A 139 -7.20 0.47 17.67
CA ALA A 139 -6.61 1.80 17.69
C ALA A 139 -7.32 2.71 16.69
N HIS A 140 -7.44 2.25 15.44
CA HIS A 140 -7.91 3.03 14.31
C HIS A 140 -8.61 2.15 13.28
N ILE A 141 -9.51 2.72 12.49
CA ILE A 141 -10.05 2.14 11.28
C ILE A 141 -9.62 3.04 10.13
N ALA A 142 -8.64 2.56 9.37
CA ALA A 142 -8.05 3.29 8.27
C ALA A 142 -8.77 3.00 6.94
N ALA A 143 -8.65 3.95 6.02
CA ALA A 143 -9.17 3.83 4.68
C ALA A 143 -8.43 2.75 3.87
N ASN A 144 -9.16 2.09 2.95
CA ASN A 144 -8.59 1.20 1.93
C ASN A 144 -9.02 1.65 0.53
N PRO A 145 -8.70 2.89 0.10
CA PRO A 145 -9.12 3.40 -1.18
C PRO A 145 -8.42 2.66 -2.31
N VAL A 146 -9.08 2.64 -3.46
CA VAL A 146 -8.46 2.20 -4.69
C VAL A 146 -7.68 3.35 -5.31
N VAL A 147 -6.40 3.15 -5.54
CA VAL A 147 -5.45 4.15 -6.01
C VAL A 147 -4.92 3.76 -7.39
N LYS A 148 -4.99 4.69 -8.34
CA LYS A 148 -4.43 4.51 -9.68
C LYS A 148 -2.96 4.94 -9.71
N LEU A 149 -2.14 4.14 -10.36
CA LEU A 149 -0.77 4.52 -10.70
C LEU A 149 -0.80 5.67 -11.70
N ASP A 150 -0.38 6.87 -11.29
CA ASP A 150 -0.19 8.02 -12.17
C ASP A 150 1.15 7.88 -12.90
N LEU A 151 1.08 7.35 -14.11
CA LEU A 151 2.22 7.41 -15.02
C LEU A 151 2.39 8.85 -15.49
N LEU A 152 3.58 9.42 -15.33
CA LEU A 152 3.91 10.68 -15.99
C LEU A 152 3.69 10.47 -17.50
N PRO A 153 3.02 11.43 -18.19
CA PRO A 153 2.83 11.29 -19.63
C PRO A 153 4.19 11.05 -20.26
N GLU A 154 4.28 10.02 -21.10
CA GLU A 154 5.46 9.78 -21.92
C GLU A 154 5.79 11.08 -22.64
N GLN A 155 6.80 11.79 -22.15
CA GLN A 155 7.42 12.79 -22.95
C GLN A 155 8.16 11.99 -24.03
N ALA A 156 7.54 11.90 -25.19
CA ALA A 156 8.17 11.43 -26.41
C ALA A 156 9.28 12.44 -26.76
N THR A 157 10.30 12.50 -25.95
CA THR A 157 11.58 13.01 -26.35
C THR A 157 12.12 11.97 -27.31
N ALA A 158 12.09 12.29 -28.59
CA ALA A 158 12.89 11.59 -29.57
C ALA A 158 14.36 11.75 -29.16
N TYR A 159 14.78 10.97 -28.16
CA TYR A 159 16.20 10.69 -28.00
C TYR A 159 16.57 9.89 -29.24
N SER A 160 17.28 10.54 -30.17
CA SER A 160 17.97 9.81 -31.21
C SER A 160 18.78 8.75 -30.49
N SER A 161 18.38 7.49 -30.63
CA SER A 161 19.15 6.36 -30.16
C SER A 161 20.57 6.57 -30.70
N ALA A 162 21.51 6.89 -29.84
CA ALA A 162 22.90 6.64 -30.12
C ALA A 162 23.03 5.11 -30.13
N GLN A 163 22.74 4.52 -31.25
CA GLN A 163 22.58 3.10 -31.51
C GLN A 163 23.87 2.26 -31.36
N ASP A 164 24.94 2.84 -30.77
CA ASP A 164 26.24 2.22 -30.68
C ASP A 164 26.77 2.02 -29.25
N SER A 165 25.97 2.28 -28.18
CA SER A 165 26.45 1.99 -26.83
C SER A 165 25.75 0.74 -26.30
N ALA A 166 26.52 -0.27 -25.93
CA ALA A 166 26.05 -1.47 -25.22
C ALA A 166 25.44 -1.18 -23.84
N VAL A 167 25.42 0.09 -23.41
CA VAL A 167 24.90 0.55 -22.12
C VAL A 167 23.91 1.69 -22.36
N GLU A 168 22.72 1.59 -21.79
CA GLU A 168 21.71 2.62 -21.89
C GLU A 168 22.19 3.96 -21.33
N TRP A 169 21.73 5.06 -21.94
CA TRP A 169 22.24 6.42 -21.68
C TRP A 169 22.10 6.84 -20.20
N ASN A 170 20.99 6.45 -19.53
CA ASN A 170 20.72 6.76 -18.14
C ASN A 170 21.67 6.02 -17.19
N ILE A 171 22.02 4.77 -17.51
CA ILE A 171 22.98 3.95 -16.79
C ILE A 171 24.40 4.52 -16.95
N ALA A 172 24.75 4.92 -18.16
CA ALA A 172 26.02 5.59 -18.45
C ALA A 172 26.13 6.96 -17.75
N LEU A 173 25.03 7.74 -17.70
CA LEU A 173 24.97 9.05 -17.05
C LEU A 173 25.33 9.00 -15.56
N VAL A 174 24.85 7.98 -14.85
CA VAL A 174 25.17 7.78 -13.42
C VAL A 174 26.47 7.03 -13.20
N GLN A 175 27.20 6.72 -14.28
CA GLN A 175 28.52 6.08 -14.26
C GLN A 175 28.52 4.66 -13.66
N ALA A 176 27.43 3.92 -13.75
CA ALA A 176 27.36 2.53 -13.28
C ALA A 176 28.46 1.64 -13.87
N PRO A 177 28.87 1.75 -15.17
CA PRO A 177 29.96 0.97 -15.71
C PRO A 177 31.29 1.12 -14.97
N ASN A 178 31.55 2.28 -14.36
CA ASN A 178 32.78 2.47 -13.57
C ASN A 178 32.73 1.64 -12.28
N VAL A 179 31.54 1.49 -11.68
CA VAL A 179 31.34 0.66 -10.49
C VAL A 179 31.43 -0.82 -10.84
N TRP A 180 30.88 -1.22 -11.99
CA TRP A 180 31.00 -2.60 -12.50
C TRP A 180 32.46 -2.98 -12.78
N ALA A 181 33.28 -2.05 -13.30
CA ALA A 181 34.70 -2.27 -13.54
C ALA A 181 35.50 -2.55 -12.25
N GLU A 182 34.96 -2.14 -11.08
CA GLU A 182 35.51 -2.48 -9.77
C GLU A 182 34.99 -3.83 -9.22
N GLY A 183 34.20 -4.56 -10.02
CA GLY A 183 33.60 -5.85 -9.65
C GLY A 183 32.31 -5.72 -8.78
N ILE A 184 31.70 -4.54 -8.75
CA ILE A 184 30.48 -4.26 -7.97
C ILE A 184 29.31 -4.11 -8.95
N ASP A 185 28.62 -5.19 -9.24
CA ASP A 185 27.52 -5.28 -10.20
C ASP A 185 26.17 -5.72 -9.59
N GLY A 186 26.11 -5.87 -8.26
CA GLY A 186 24.96 -6.39 -7.54
C GLY A 186 25.00 -7.91 -7.30
N SER A 187 26.05 -8.62 -7.71
CA SER A 187 26.20 -10.05 -7.43
C SER A 187 26.03 -10.37 -5.95
N GLY A 188 25.20 -11.40 -5.65
CA GLY A 188 24.85 -11.80 -4.27
C GLY A 188 23.73 -10.99 -3.62
N VAL A 189 23.21 -9.96 -4.30
CA VAL A 189 22.07 -9.17 -3.84
C VAL A 189 20.78 -9.71 -4.45
N VAL A 190 19.69 -9.72 -3.66
CA VAL A 190 18.33 -10.00 -4.14
C VAL A 190 17.52 -8.71 -4.00
N ILE A 191 16.92 -8.27 -5.08
CA ILE A 191 16.01 -7.10 -5.12
C ILE A 191 14.58 -7.60 -5.11
N GLY A 192 13.72 -7.00 -4.29
CA GLY A 192 12.28 -7.16 -4.33
C GLY A 192 11.64 -6.04 -5.15
N GLY A 193 10.64 -6.36 -5.94
CA GLY A 193 9.81 -5.36 -6.59
C GLY A 193 8.34 -5.62 -6.32
N GLN A 194 7.56 -4.59 -5.92
CA GLN A 194 6.11 -4.69 -5.88
C GLN A 194 5.50 -3.63 -6.79
N ASP A 195 4.65 -4.09 -7.73
CA ASP A 195 4.15 -3.26 -8.82
C ASP A 195 2.96 -3.96 -9.52
N THR A 196 2.71 -3.61 -10.79
CA THR A 196 1.66 -4.18 -11.66
C THR A 196 1.86 -5.65 -12.02
N GLY A 197 2.96 -6.24 -11.58
CA GLY A 197 3.40 -7.58 -11.97
C GLY A 197 4.69 -7.55 -12.77
N TYR A 198 5.15 -8.73 -13.23
CA TYR A 198 6.47 -8.88 -13.86
C TYR A 198 6.43 -9.98 -14.91
N ASP A 199 6.91 -9.67 -16.11
CA ASP A 199 7.18 -10.68 -17.15
C ASP A 199 8.52 -11.35 -16.87
N TRP A 200 8.50 -12.46 -16.11
CA TRP A 200 9.72 -13.18 -15.77
C TRP A 200 10.40 -13.85 -16.97
N GLN A 201 9.67 -14.06 -18.07
CA GLN A 201 10.19 -14.65 -19.30
C GLN A 201 10.81 -13.61 -20.24
N HIS A 202 10.71 -12.32 -19.90
CA HIS A 202 11.34 -11.27 -20.66
C HIS A 202 12.85 -11.55 -20.79
N PRO A 203 13.43 -11.53 -22.02
CA PRO A 203 14.83 -11.91 -22.25
C PRO A 203 15.85 -11.17 -21.37
N ALA A 204 15.55 -9.92 -21.02
CA ALA A 204 16.43 -9.11 -20.18
C ALA A 204 16.25 -9.33 -18.68
N LEU A 205 15.27 -10.13 -18.24
CA LEU A 205 14.94 -10.34 -16.81
C LEU A 205 15.05 -11.80 -16.37
N MET A 206 14.85 -12.74 -17.28
CA MET A 206 14.73 -14.16 -16.94
C MET A 206 15.96 -14.71 -16.22
N ASN A 207 17.16 -14.33 -16.65
CA ASN A 207 18.40 -14.85 -16.07
C ASN A 207 18.68 -14.33 -14.66
N GLN A 208 18.12 -13.16 -14.30
CA GLN A 208 18.24 -12.56 -12.98
C GLN A 208 17.08 -12.97 -12.05
N TYR A 209 16.04 -13.60 -12.58
CA TYR A 209 14.95 -14.11 -11.75
C TYR A 209 15.45 -15.22 -10.83
N ARG A 210 15.39 -15.02 -9.51
CA ARG A 210 15.89 -15.98 -8.52
C ARG A 210 15.21 -17.36 -8.64
N GLY A 211 13.99 -17.39 -9.16
CA GLY A 211 13.25 -18.61 -9.41
C GLY A 211 13.68 -19.41 -10.62
N TRP A 212 14.54 -18.87 -11.48
CA TRP A 212 15.03 -19.52 -12.71
C TRP A 212 16.40 -20.19 -12.49
N ASP A 213 16.52 -21.48 -12.81
CA ASP A 213 17.75 -22.26 -12.66
C ASP A 213 18.50 -22.51 -13.97
N GLY A 214 18.04 -21.91 -15.07
CA GLY A 214 18.57 -22.11 -16.43
C GLY A 214 17.81 -23.17 -17.23
N GLN A 215 16.89 -23.94 -16.64
CA GLN A 215 16.11 -24.98 -17.29
C GLN A 215 14.63 -24.94 -16.88
N SER A 216 14.36 -24.64 -15.64
CA SER A 216 13.02 -24.59 -15.07
C SER A 216 12.85 -23.43 -14.10
N ALA A 217 11.60 -23.00 -13.90
CA ALA A 217 11.26 -21.96 -12.93
C ALA A 217 10.56 -22.55 -11.72
N SER A 218 10.96 -22.10 -10.51
CA SER A 218 10.24 -22.28 -9.27
C SER A 218 9.77 -20.92 -8.77
N HIS A 219 8.48 -20.73 -8.69
CA HIS A 219 7.89 -19.45 -8.25
C HIS A 219 7.72 -19.37 -6.74
N THR A 220 7.70 -20.50 -6.05
CA THR A 220 7.59 -20.58 -4.58
C THR A 220 8.70 -19.76 -3.90
N TYR A 221 8.33 -18.83 -3.02
CA TYR A 221 9.20 -17.85 -2.35
C TYR A 221 9.86 -16.81 -3.28
N ASN A 222 9.57 -16.83 -4.59
CA ASN A 222 10.13 -15.92 -5.57
C ASN A 222 9.09 -15.01 -6.21
N TRP A 223 7.84 -15.37 -6.06
CA TRP A 223 6.67 -14.64 -6.56
C TRP A 223 5.51 -14.73 -5.59
N TYR A 224 4.74 -13.65 -5.51
CA TYR A 224 3.46 -13.58 -4.82
C TYR A 224 2.51 -12.65 -5.56
N ASP A 225 1.25 -13.01 -5.58
CA ASP A 225 0.16 -12.22 -6.14
C ASP A 225 -0.79 -11.79 -5.03
N ALA A 226 -0.82 -10.51 -4.69
CA ALA A 226 -1.72 -9.95 -3.69
C ALA A 226 -3.06 -9.47 -4.29
N ILE A 227 -3.33 -9.81 -5.56
CA ILE A 227 -4.61 -9.52 -6.21
C ILE A 227 -5.50 -10.76 -6.12
N HIS A 228 -6.55 -10.70 -5.29
CA HIS A 228 -7.41 -11.84 -4.96
C HIS A 228 -8.78 -11.79 -5.61
N GLU A 229 -9.18 -10.62 -6.14
CA GLU A 229 -10.50 -10.39 -6.74
C GLU A 229 -10.47 -9.20 -7.70
N ASP A 230 -11.51 -9.05 -8.54
CA ASP A 230 -11.67 -7.92 -9.45
C ASP A 230 -11.75 -6.59 -8.68
N ASN A 231 -11.02 -5.60 -9.16
CA ASN A 231 -11.19 -4.23 -8.74
C ASN A 231 -12.27 -3.56 -9.63
N PRO A 232 -13.35 -3.01 -9.06
CA PRO A 232 -14.43 -2.41 -9.85
C PRO A 232 -14.00 -1.19 -10.70
N ASN A 233 -12.81 -0.62 -10.39
CA ASN A 233 -12.28 0.54 -11.12
C ASN A 233 -11.34 0.16 -12.26
N THR A 234 -11.01 -1.13 -12.43
CA THR A 234 -10.20 -1.60 -13.54
C THR A 234 -11.06 -1.89 -14.77
N PRO A 235 -10.50 -1.84 -15.98
CA PRO A 235 -11.17 -2.35 -17.16
C PRO A 235 -11.53 -3.83 -16.99
N PRO A 236 -12.66 -4.30 -17.55
CA PRO A 236 -13.03 -5.70 -17.44
C PRO A 236 -12.01 -6.61 -18.12
N GLY A 237 -11.72 -7.73 -17.48
CA GLY A 237 -10.80 -8.75 -17.97
C GLY A 237 -9.39 -8.54 -17.43
N ASN A 238 -9.09 -9.22 -16.34
CA ASN A 238 -7.73 -9.30 -15.78
C ASN A 238 -6.94 -10.40 -16.53
N PRO A 239 -5.94 -10.05 -17.34
CA PRO A 239 -5.19 -11.05 -18.10
C PRO A 239 -4.31 -11.96 -17.23
N CYS A 240 -3.96 -11.52 -16.01
CA CYS A 240 -3.18 -12.30 -15.06
C CYS A 240 -4.06 -13.19 -14.16
N GLY A 241 -5.35 -12.92 -14.08
CA GLY A 241 -6.25 -13.56 -13.12
C GLY A 241 -5.94 -13.13 -11.68
N PHE A 242 -6.41 -13.94 -10.73
CA PHE A 242 -6.25 -13.72 -9.29
C PHE A 242 -5.42 -14.84 -8.69
N ASP A 243 -4.68 -14.53 -7.61
CA ASP A 243 -3.83 -15.52 -6.93
C ASP A 243 -2.91 -16.27 -7.91
N SER A 244 -2.36 -15.54 -8.90
CA SER A 244 -1.57 -16.15 -9.95
C SER A 244 -0.37 -16.90 -9.37
N PRO A 245 -0.21 -18.22 -9.65
CA PRO A 245 0.88 -19.00 -9.08
C PRO A 245 2.24 -18.71 -9.76
N GLN A 246 2.27 -17.86 -10.77
CA GLN A 246 3.47 -17.48 -11.51
C GLN A 246 3.47 -15.99 -11.84
N PRO A 247 4.64 -15.36 -11.98
CA PRO A 247 4.71 -13.95 -12.34
C PRO A 247 3.98 -13.64 -13.64
N CYS A 248 3.20 -12.58 -13.61
CA CYS A 248 2.45 -12.03 -14.73
C CYS A 248 2.39 -10.51 -14.56
N ASP A 249 2.48 -9.76 -15.65
CA ASP A 249 2.33 -8.30 -15.67
C ASP A 249 1.16 -7.92 -16.58
N ASP A 250 0.17 -7.26 -16.03
CA ASP A 250 -1.05 -6.88 -16.76
C ASP A 250 -1.03 -5.44 -17.30
N GLN A 251 0.09 -4.70 -17.06
CA GLN A 251 0.20 -3.29 -17.44
C GLN A 251 1.58 -2.93 -18.02
N GLY A 252 2.64 -3.65 -17.64
CA GLY A 252 4.02 -3.48 -18.15
C GLY A 252 4.91 -2.55 -17.30
N HIS A 253 4.35 -1.81 -16.33
CA HIS A 253 5.14 -0.89 -15.50
C HIS A 253 6.11 -1.64 -14.59
N GLY A 254 5.68 -2.71 -13.92
CA GLY A 254 6.57 -3.49 -13.06
C GLY A 254 7.70 -4.16 -13.81
N THR A 255 7.44 -4.71 -15.01
CA THR A 255 8.48 -5.25 -15.89
C THR A 255 9.50 -4.18 -16.27
N HIS A 256 9.03 -2.96 -16.59
CA HIS A 256 9.91 -1.84 -16.92
C HIS A 256 10.78 -1.40 -15.72
N THR A 257 10.18 -1.27 -14.52
CA THR A 257 10.93 -0.87 -13.31
C THR A 257 11.99 -1.91 -12.93
N MET A 258 11.67 -3.21 -13.06
CA MET A 258 12.64 -4.28 -12.84
C MET A 258 13.76 -4.25 -13.89
N GLY A 259 13.42 -3.96 -15.14
CA GLY A 259 14.41 -3.74 -16.20
C GLY A 259 15.43 -2.67 -15.84
N THR A 260 14.97 -1.54 -15.31
CA THR A 260 15.84 -0.45 -14.86
C THR A 260 16.75 -0.86 -13.70
N MET A 261 16.30 -1.78 -12.85
CA MET A 261 17.09 -2.27 -11.71
C MET A 261 18.14 -3.30 -12.11
N VAL A 262 17.76 -4.34 -12.88
CA VAL A 262 18.63 -5.52 -13.10
C VAL A 262 18.75 -5.94 -14.57
N GLY A 263 18.04 -5.28 -15.49
CA GLY A 263 17.87 -5.76 -16.85
C GLY A 263 19.18 -5.87 -17.62
N GLN A 264 19.38 -7.03 -18.22
CA GLN A 264 20.40 -7.28 -19.26
C GLN A 264 19.98 -8.48 -20.11
N ASP A 265 20.25 -8.42 -21.41
CA ASP A 265 19.89 -9.49 -22.34
C ASP A 265 20.98 -10.57 -22.49
N GLY A 266 22.08 -10.42 -21.78
CA GLY A 266 23.24 -11.32 -21.86
C GLY A 266 24.07 -11.14 -23.13
N ALA A 267 23.77 -10.12 -23.94
CA ALA A 267 24.48 -9.84 -25.20
C ALA A 267 25.10 -8.43 -25.17
N GLU A 268 24.45 -7.45 -25.80
CA GLU A 268 25.05 -6.14 -26.05
C GLU A 268 24.27 -5.00 -25.35
N ASN A 269 23.13 -5.29 -24.72
CA ASN A 269 22.25 -4.27 -24.14
C ASN A 269 22.21 -4.34 -22.60
N GLN A 270 22.88 -3.37 -21.97
CA GLN A 270 22.89 -3.20 -20.51
C GLN A 270 21.85 -2.15 -20.10
N ILE A 271 20.71 -2.61 -19.61
CA ILE A 271 19.54 -1.80 -19.28
C ILE A 271 19.52 -1.46 -17.78
N GLY A 272 19.93 -2.41 -16.94
CA GLY A 272 19.79 -2.36 -15.48
C GLY A 272 21.03 -1.82 -14.78
N MET A 273 20.77 -1.17 -13.63
CA MET A 273 21.81 -0.60 -12.76
C MET A 273 22.68 -1.67 -12.10
N ALA A 274 22.08 -2.80 -11.70
CA ALA A 274 22.71 -3.89 -10.95
C ALA A 274 22.54 -5.24 -11.70
N PRO A 275 23.17 -5.42 -12.87
CA PRO A 275 22.93 -6.58 -13.76
C PRO A 275 23.31 -7.93 -13.13
N GLY A 276 24.16 -7.94 -12.10
CA GLY A 276 24.53 -9.15 -11.35
C GLY A 276 23.58 -9.51 -10.22
N ALA A 277 22.60 -8.64 -9.88
CA ALA A 277 21.64 -8.91 -8.84
C ALA A 277 20.56 -9.89 -9.29
N GLN A 278 20.01 -10.65 -8.36
CA GLN A 278 18.80 -11.44 -8.57
C GLN A 278 17.55 -10.65 -8.15
N TRP A 279 16.38 -11.06 -8.65
CA TRP A 279 15.13 -10.45 -8.26
C TRP A 279 14.04 -11.45 -7.87
N ILE A 280 13.14 -10.98 -6.99
CA ILE A 280 11.86 -11.59 -6.63
C ILE A 280 10.78 -10.52 -6.69
N ALA A 281 9.51 -10.91 -6.75
CA ALA A 281 8.47 -9.92 -6.95
C ALA A 281 7.13 -10.28 -6.31
N CYS A 282 6.34 -9.23 -6.07
CA CYS A 282 4.95 -9.30 -5.64
C CYS A 282 4.09 -8.37 -6.52
N ARG A 283 2.94 -8.87 -7.01
CA ARG A 283 1.96 -8.04 -7.71
C ARG A 283 1.00 -7.43 -6.68
N ASN A 284 0.98 -6.11 -6.57
CA ASN A 284 0.10 -5.37 -5.68
C ASN A 284 -0.86 -4.42 -6.39
N MET A 285 -0.83 -4.40 -7.72
CA MET A 285 -1.70 -3.60 -8.56
C MET A 285 -2.28 -4.44 -9.68
N GLU A 286 -3.59 -4.32 -9.90
CA GLU A 286 -4.28 -4.84 -11.08
C GLU A 286 -4.41 -3.73 -12.11
N GLN A 287 -3.81 -3.92 -13.30
CA GLN A 287 -3.84 -2.94 -14.40
C GLN A 287 -3.48 -1.51 -13.96
N GLY A 288 -2.57 -1.38 -12.99
CA GLY A 288 -2.14 -0.11 -12.41
C GLY A 288 -3.03 0.43 -11.30
N TRP A 289 -3.93 -0.36 -10.73
CA TRP A 289 -4.74 0.00 -9.57
C TRP A 289 -4.41 -0.89 -8.38
N GLY A 290 -4.19 -0.30 -7.22
CA GLY A 290 -3.89 -1.01 -5.99
C GLY A 290 -4.59 -0.39 -4.79
N THR A 291 -4.41 -1.00 -3.62
CA THR A 291 -4.97 -0.53 -2.35
C THR A 291 -3.93 -0.61 -1.24
N PRO A 292 -4.09 0.14 -0.12
CA PRO A 292 -3.25 -0.04 1.06
C PRO A 292 -3.15 -1.50 1.53
N ALA A 293 -4.23 -2.28 1.42
CA ALA A 293 -4.24 -3.70 1.78
C ALA A 293 -3.29 -4.52 0.89
N THR A 294 -3.35 -4.35 -0.44
CA THR A 294 -2.48 -5.09 -1.38
C THR A 294 -1.02 -4.69 -1.23
N TYR A 295 -0.76 -3.40 -0.90
CA TYR A 295 0.59 -2.92 -0.62
C TYR A 295 1.15 -3.54 0.66
N ALA A 296 0.37 -3.52 1.74
CA ALA A 296 0.77 -4.09 3.01
C ALA A 296 0.99 -5.61 2.92
N GLU A 297 0.20 -6.32 2.14
CA GLU A 297 0.37 -7.75 1.91
C GLU A 297 1.69 -8.08 1.22
N CYS A 298 2.06 -7.32 0.18
CA CYS A 298 3.37 -7.46 -0.46
C CYS A 298 4.53 -7.11 0.49
N TYR A 299 4.40 -6.07 1.32
CA TYR A 299 5.42 -5.78 2.35
C TYR A 299 5.55 -6.93 3.34
N GLN A 300 4.43 -7.49 3.78
CA GLN A 300 4.40 -8.66 4.65
C GLN A 300 5.14 -9.84 4.01
N TRP A 301 4.82 -10.14 2.76
CA TRP A 301 5.47 -11.21 2.02
C TRP A 301 6.99 -10.99 1.88
N PHE A 302 7.45 -9.76 1.63
CA PHE A 302 8.89 -9.48 1.51
C PHE A 302 9.66 -9.65 2.83
N VAL A 303 9.04 -9.46 3.98
CA VAL A 303 9.70 -9.69 5.27
C VAL A 303 9.95 -11.17 5.50
N ALA A 304 9.00 -12.03 5.12
CA ALA A 304 9.09 -13.48 5.25
C ALA A 304 8.31 -14.14 4.11
N PRO A 305 8.90 -14.30 2.91
CA PRO A 305 8.22 -14.92 1.78
C PRO A 305 7.61 -16.28 2.13
N TYR A 306 6.41 -16.55 1.61
CA TYR A 306 5.67 -17.80 1.73
C TYR A 306 5.06 -18.20 0.37
N PRO A 307 4.65 -19.48 0.18
CA PRO A 307 3.97 -19.93 -1.04
C PRO A 307 2.66 -19.16 -1.27
N GLN A 308 2.19 -19.06 -2.53
CA GLN A 308 0.93 -18.36 -2.87
C GLN A 308 -0.29 -18.88 -2.07
N ASP A 309 -0.33 -20.17 -1.80
CA ASP A 309 -1.37 -20.87 -1.03
C ASP A 309 -0.97 -21.12 0.43
N GLY A 310 0.13 -20.51 0.90
CA GLY A 310 0.67 -20.68 2.25
C GLY A 310 0.00 -19.79 3.29
N ASP A 311 0.12 -20.19 4.56
CA ASP A 311 -0.31 -19.36 5.70
C ASP A 311 0.79 -18.35 6.06
N PRO A 312 0.55 -17.04 5.93
CA PRO A 312 1.55 -16.01 6.22
C PRO A 312 2.05 -16.02 7.67
N PHE A 313 1.29 -16.62 8.60
CA PHE A 313 1.65 -16.68 10.01
C PHE A 313 2.53 -17.88 10.38
N SER A 314 2.61 -18.91 9.53
CA SER A 314 3.36 -20.14 9.81
C SER A 314 4.36 -20.54 8.72
N ASP A 315 4.12 -20.17 7.46
CA ASP A 315 4.91 -20.64 6.31
C ASP A 315 5.93 -19.61 5.83
N GLY A 316 6.00 -18.45 6.50
CA GLY A 316 6.95 -17.41 6.19
C GLY A 316 8.40 -17.81 6.46
N ASP A 317 9.28 -17.63 5.45
CA ASP A 317 10.72 -17.87 5.55
C ASP A 317 11.53 -16.56 5.41
N PRO A 318 11.91 -15.92 6.54
CA PRO A 318 12.70 -14.68 6.50
C PRO A 318 14.07 -14.83 5.83
N THR A 319 14.59 -16.05 5.66
CA THR A 319 15.85 -16.27 4.96
C THR A 319 15.74 -16.03 3.45
N LYS A 320 14.51 -16.02 2.93
CA LYS A 320 14.17 -15.76 1.53
C LYS A 320 13.91 -14.29 1.24
N ALA A 321 13.86 -13.43 2.28
CA ALA A 321 13.63 -12.00 2.13
C ALA A 321 14.66 -11.33 1.19
N PRO A 322 14.27 -10.34 0.38
CA PRO A 322 15.20 -9.57 -0.45
C PRO A 322 16.10 -8.69 0.43
N HIS A 323 17.12 -8.10 -0.15
CA HIS A 323 18.02 -7.16 0.51
C HIS A 323 17.51 -5.73 0.45
N VAL A 324 16.78 -5.40 -0.60
CA VAL A 324 16.18 -4.09 -0.86
C VAL A 324 14.87 -4.29 -1.63
N ILE A 325 13.91 -3.40 -1.41
CA ILE A 325 12.60 -3.41 -2.08
C ILE A 325 12.45 -2.10 -2.84
N ASN A 326 11.99 -2.19 -4.10
CA ASN A 326 11.60 -1.05 -4.90
C ASN A 326 10.08 -0.90 -4.93
N ASN A 327 9.63 0.35 -4.72
CA ASN A 327 8.24 0.76 -4.78
C ASN A 327 8.17 1.96 -5.74
N SER A 328 7.73 1.76 -6.96
CA SER A 328 7.62 2.82 -7.97
C SER A 328 6.18 3.37 -8.07
N TRP A 329 5.54 3.54 -6.93
CA TRP A 329 4.18 4.02 -6.78
C TRP A 329 4.04 4.86 -5.49
N SER A 330 2.92 5.56 -5.35
CA SER A 330 2.60 6.35 -4.17
C SER A 330 1.09 6.33 -3.92
N CYS A 331 0.70 6.57 -2.68
CA CYS A 331 -0.69 6.78 -2.30
C CYS A 331 -0.79 8.15 -1.60
N PRO A 332 -1.21 9.20 -2.31
CA PRO A 332 -1.27 10.54 -1.74
C PRO A 332 -2.44 10.71 -0.76
N ALA A 333 -2.28 11.60 0.21
CA ALA A 333 -3.30 11.89 1.21
C ALA A 333 -4.66 12.30 0.62
N GLY A 334 -4.67 12.90 -0.58
CA GLY A 334 -5.90 13.28 -1.30
C GLY A 334 -6.75 12.09 -1.75
N GLU A 335 -6.18 10.89 -1.78
CA GLU A 335 -6.84 9.63 -2.14
C GLU A 335 -7.14 8.76 -0.91
N GLY A 336 -7.04 9.33 0.28
CA GLY A 336 -7.38 8.66 1.54
C GLY A 336 -6.21 7.99 2.26
N CYS A 337 -5.00 8.00 1.69
CA CYS A 337 -3.81 7.48 2.35
C CYS A 337 -3.21 8.52 3.29
N VAL A 338 -3.78 8.65 4.46
CA VAL A 338 -3.41 9.69 5.44
C VAL A 338 -2.67 9.14 6.65
N ASP A 339 -2.69 7.84 6.85
CA ASP A 339 -2.04 7.18 7.98
C ASP A 339 -0.68 6.61 7.58
N PRO A 340 0.44 7.23 8.03
CA PRO A 340 1.77 6.74 7.71
C PRO A 340 2.12 5.40 8.39
N GLU A 341 1.33 4.93 9.34
CA GLU A 341 1.53 3.62 9.97
C GLU A 341 1.00 2.47 9.10
N VAL A 342 0.17 2.78 8.11
CA VAL A 342 -0.40 1.81 7.16
C VAL A 342 0.40 1.76 5.85
N LEU A 343 1.14 2.80 5.52
CA LEU A 343 1.98 2.93 4.34
C LEU A 343 3.46 2.98 4.73
#